data_0884b44140ed356470718102ff5623fd
#
_entry.id   0884b44140ed356470718102ff5623fd
#
_cell.length_a   1.000
_cell.length_b   1.000
_cell.length_c   1.000
_cell.angle_alpha   90.00
_cell.angle_beta   90.00
_cell.angle_gamma   90.00
#
_symmetry.space_group_name_H-M   'P 1'
#
loop_
_entity.id
_entity.type
_entity.pdbx_description
1 polymer ?
#
loop_
_entity_poly.entity_id
_entity_poly.type
_entity_poly.pdbx_seq_one_letter_code
_entity_poly.pdbx_strand_id
1 'polypeptide(L)'
;MKLQTTLLGKTYVFRDLKQVLAKANEEKTGDKLARLAAETAQERVAAKVVLAGVTLEELRENPAVPYEEDEVTRLIQDDLNEPQYQRIKGWTVSDLREWILDEGTTGADIRRLSRGLTSEMVAAVCKLMGNLDLIYAANKIRVTAHCNTTIGLPGTLSCRLQPNHTTDDPEGITASLLEGLSFGAGDAVLGLNPVTDSAEQAAKILRRFQEIKEHWHIPTQICVLAHVTAQMKAVEQGAPCDLIFQSIAGSQKGNEAFGFTAKTLEEAKALMLQRGTAEGPNVLYFETGQGSELSSNAHFDTDQVTMEARCYGFARHFAPFLVNTVVGFIGPEYLYDARQVTRAGLEDHFMGKLTGVSMGCDCCYTNHMKADQNDIENLAGLLTLAGCNYFMGIPHGDDIMLNYQTTGFRETAALREITGKTAIPEFQRWLEQMGFVENGHLTKKAGDGSSLLY
;
A
#
# COMPACT_ATOMS: atom_id res chain seq x y z
N MET A 1 1.96 9.96 32.10
CA MET A 1 1.52 8.68 31.44
C MET A 1 1.53 7.52 32.44
N LYS A 2 0.44 6.76 32.57
CA LYS A 2 0.36 5.56 33.45
C LYS A 2 0.40 4.30 32.59
N LEU A 3 1.56 3.66 32.52
CA LEU A 3 1.80 2.47 31.66
C LEU A 3 1.53 1.15 32.41
N GLN A 4 0.42 1.08 33.13
CA GLN A 4 0.02 -0.15 33.82
C GLN A 4 -1.51 -0.28 33.97
N THR A 5 -1.98 -1.51 34.04
CA THR A 5 -3.38 -1.84 34.35
C THR A 5 -3.48 -3.14 35.12
N THR A 6 -4.61 -3.38 35.78
CA THR A 6 -4.91 -4.66 36.43
C THR A 6 -6.06 -5.32 35.69
N LEU A 7 -5.84 -6.54 35.23
CA LEU A 7 -6.82 -7.33 34.49
C LEU A 7 -6.93 -8.72 35.15
N LEU A 8 -8.12 -9.15 35.49
CA LEU A 8 -8.39 -10.47 36.12
C LEU A 8 -7.48 -10.75 37.34
N GLY A 9 -7.26 -9.72 38.18
CA GLY A 9 -6.44 -9.84 39.41
C GLY A 9 -4.93 -9.80 39.17
N LYS A 10 -4.46 -9.74 37.94
CA LYS A 10 -3.02 -9.61 37.59
C LYS A 10 -2.73 -8.19 37.14
N THR A 11 -1.68 -7.59 37.70
CA THR A 11 -1.17 -6.27 37.28
C THR A 11 -0.14 -6.45 36.15
N TYR A 12 -0.34 -5.71 35.06
CA TYR A 12 0.56 -5.61 33.93
C TYR A 12 1.20 -4.21 33.92
N VAL A 13 2.52 -4.19 33.83
CA VAL A 13 3.32 -2.96 33.82
C VAL A 13 4.15 -2.98 32.54
N PHE A 14 4.14 -1.90 31.78
CA PHE A 14 4.90 -1.74 30.54
C PHE A 14 6.01 -0.71 30.76
N ARG A 15 7.17 -0.97 30.18
CA ARG A 15 8.39 -0.17 30.35
C ARG A 15 8.25 1.22 29.75
N ASP A 16 7.72 1.30 28.54
CA ASP A 16 7.59 2.50 27.73
C ASP A 16 6.41 2.38 26.75
N LEU A 17 6.15 3.44 25.99
CA LEU A 17 5.06 3.49 25.04
C LEU A 17 5.28 2.56 23.83
N LYS A 18 6.52 2.35 23.39
CA LYS A 18 6.83 1.38 22.32
C LYS A 18 6.41 -0.03 22.73
N GLN A 19 6.67 -0.42 23.98
CA GLN A 19 6.23 -1.72 24.48
C GLN A 19 4.71 -1.84 24.56
N VAL A 20 4.00 -0.76 24.94
CA VAL A 20 2.53 -0.75 24.92
C VAL A 20 2.01 -0.94 23.49
N LEU A 21 2.55 -0.20 22.52
CA LEU A 21 2.19 -0.31 21.11
C LEU A 21 2.44 -1.73 20.58
N ALA A 22 3.62 -2.28 20.82
CA ALA A 22 3.99 -3.60 20.33
C ALA A 22 3.12 -4.71 20.94
N LYS A 23 2.89 -4.67 22.26
CA LYS A 23 2.07 -5.69 22.96
C LYS A 23 0.58 -5.55 22.71
N ALA A 24 0.08 -4.39 22.27
CA ALA A 24 -1.31 -4.19 21.86
C ALA A 24 -1.60 -4.78 20.46
N ASN A 25 -0.57 -5.11 19.68
CA ASN A 25 -0.72 -5.68 18.35
C ASN A 25 -1.47 -7.02 18.34
N GLU A 26 -2.22 -7.26 17.28
CA GLU A 26 -2.64 -8.63 16.96
C GLU A 26 -1.40 -9.47 16.67
N GLU A 27 -1.49 -10.75 16.97
CA GLU A 27 -0.36 -11.67 16.89
C GLU A 27 0.19 -11.75 15.47
N LYS A 28 1.51 -11.49 15.33
CA LYS A 28 2.27 -11.64 14.11
C LYS A 28 3.59 -12.33 14.38
N THR A 29 4.01 -13.17 13.46
CA THR A 29 5.22 -13.99 13.63
C THR A 29 6.48 -13.12 13.73
N GLY A 30 6.60 -12.06 12.93
CA GLY A 30 7.75 -11.15 12.99
C GLY A 30 7.91 -10.49 14.35
N ASP A 31 6.84 -9.96 14.92
CA ASP A 31 6.88 -9.36 16.27
C ASP A 31 7.27 -10.39 17.34
N LYS A 32 6.86 -11.66 17.19
CA LYS A 32 7.29 -12.75 18.09
C LYS A 32 8.78 -13.03 17.98
N LEU A 33 9.29 -13.16 16.75
CA LEU A 33 10.72 -13.38 16.51
C LEU A 33 11.58 -12.25 17.07
N ALA A 34 11.11 -11.02 16.92
CA ALA A 34 11.77 -9.83 17.49
C ALA A 34 11.56 -9.68 19.01
N ARG A 35 10.77 -10.56 19.66
CA ARG A 35 10.42 -10.52 21.09
C ARG A 35 9.65 -9.26 21.50
N LEU A 36 8.89 -8.69 20.57
CA LEU A 36 8.07 -7.49 20.78
C LEU A 36 6.63 -7.85 21.13
N ALA A 37 6.12 -8.96 20.62
CA ALA A 37 4.74 -9.40 20.81
C ALA A 37 4.35 -9.63 22.26
N ALA A 38 3.05 -9.53 22.56
CA ALA A 38 2.52 -10.00 23.83
C ALA A 38 2.73 -11.52 24.01
N GLU A 39 3.11 -11.94 25.21
CA GLU A 39 3.32 -13.37 25.53
C GLU A 39 1.98 -14.13 25.64
N THR A 40 0.91 -13.41 26.00
CA THR A 40 -0.42 -13.98 26.17
C THR A 40 -1.51 -13.05 25.64
N ALA A 41 -2.70 -13.61 25.33
CA ALA A 41 -3.86 -12.83 24.96
C ALA A 41 -4.27 -11.84 26.08
N GLN A 42 -4.12 -12.20 27.35
CA GLN A 42 -4.41 -11.31 28.47
C GLN A 42 -3.45 -10.12 28.51
N GLU A 43 -2.16 -10.34 28.26
CA GLU A 43 -1.18 -9.23 28.16
C GLU A 43 -1.51 -8.30 27.00
N ARG A 44 -1.91 -8.85 25.84
CA ARG A 44 -2.37 -8.04 24.70
C ARG A 44 -3.57 -7.18 25.05
N VAL A 45 -4.57 -7.75 25.71
CA VAL A 45 -5.75 -6.99 26.17
C VAL A 45 -5.34 -5.92 27.18
N ALA A 46 -4.47 -6.24 28.13
CA ALA A 46 -3.95 -5.27 29.10
C ALA A 46 -3.22 -4.10 28.40
N ALA A 47 -2.40 -4.39 27.37
CA ALA A 47 -1.74 -3.37 26.58
C ALA A 47 -2.75 -2.49 25.81
N LYS A 48 -3.80 -3.09 25.20
CA LYS A 48 -4.88 -2.34 24.56
C LYS A 48 -5.65 -1.43 25.55
N VAL A 49 -5.90 -1.88 26.77
CA VAL A 49 -6.53 -1.07 27.82
C VAL A 49 -5.66 0.15 28.19
N VAL A 50 -4.35 -0.05 28.32
CA VAL A 50 -3.41 1.06 28.55
C VAL A 50 -3.39 2.00 27.37
N LEU A 51 -3.22 1.46 26.13
CA LEU A 51 -3.17 2.24 24.89
C LEU A 51 -4.40 3.10 24.67
N ALA A 52 -5.60 2.56 25.01
CA ALA A 52 -6.86 3.29 24.87
C ALA A 52 -6.89 4.61 25.66
N GLY A 53 -6.18 4.67 26.79
CA GLY A 53 -6.09 5.87 27.64
C GLY A 53 -4.90 6.79 27.33
N VAL A 54 -4.00 6.44 26.40
CA VAL A 54 -2.88 7.30 25.99
C VAL A 54 -3.41 8.46 25.16
N THR A 55 -2.91 9.68 25.42
CA THR A 55 -3.30 10.85 24.64
C THR A 55 -2.51 10.96 23.33
N LEU A 56 -3.09 11.65 22.35
CA LEU A 56 -2.39 11.92 21.08
C LEU A 56 -1.15 12.81 21.29
N GLU A 57 -1.15 13.68 22.30
CA GLU A 57 0.01 14.46 22.68
C GLU A 57 1.15 13.58 23.19
N GLU A 58 0.85 12.61 24.07
CA GLU A 58 1.85 11.64 24.54
C GLU A 58 2.45 10.81 23.40
N LEU A 59 1.66 10.44 22.39
CA LEU A 59 2.17 9.73 21.19
C LEU A 59 3.09 10.60 20.34
N ARG A 60 2.76 11.89 20.15
CA ARG A 60 3.60 12.83 19.40
C ARG A 60 4.94 13.08 20.08
N GLU A 61 4.92 13.22 21.40
CA GLU A 61 6.12 13.49 22.22
C GLU A 61 7.05 12.27 22.35
N ASN A 62 6.54 11.06 22.04
CA ASN A 62 7.29 9.81 22.11
C ASN A 62 7.25 9.06 20.78
N PRO A 63 7.88 9.59 19.72
CA PRO A 63 7.93 8.93 18.41
C PRO A 63 8.69 7.60 18.48
N ALA A 64 8.40 6.69 17.57
CA ALA A 64 9.03 5.37 17.50
C ALA A 64 10.56 5.46 17.30
N VAL A 65 11.01 6.43 16.52
CA VAL A 65 12.44 6.78 16.36
C VAL A 65 12.59 8.25 16.68
N PRO A 66 13.62 8.67 17.48
CA PRO A 66 13.79 10.07 17.86
C PRO A 66 13.92 11.02 16.64
N TYR A 67 13.35 12.22 16.77
CA TYR A 67 13.34 13.23 15.70
C TYR A 67 14.76 13.58 15.20
N GLU A 68 15.72 13.68 16.09
CA GLU A 68 17.12 14.03 15.76
C GLU A 68 17.85 12.93 15.01
N GLU A 69 17.39 11.68 15.15
CA GLU A 69 18.08 10.48 14.64
C GLU A 69 17.52 9.96 13.30
N ASP A 70 16.33 10.46 12.88
CA ASP A 70 15.60 9.83 11.78
C ASP A 70 14.89 10.84 10.86
N GLU A 71 15.25 10.85 9.57
CA GLU A 71 14.62 11.76 8.60
C GLU A 71 13.13 11.46 8.39
N VAL A 72 12.69 10.18 8.51
CA VAL A 72 11.28 9.81 8.40
C VAL A 72 10.46 10.44 9.52
N THR A 73 10.98 10.42 10.76
CA THR A 73 10.35 11.10 11.89
C THR A 73 10.26 12.61 11.66
N ARG A 74 11.33 13.24 11.15
CA ARG A 74 11.30 14.67 10.80
C ARG A 74 10.20 14.98 9.79
N LEU A 75 10.14 14.26 8.68
CA LEU A 75 9.13 14.47 7.65
C LEU A 75 7.70 14.27 8.18
N ILE A 76 7.46 13.24 9.02
CA ILE A 76 6.15 13.00 9.63
C ILE A 76 5.74 14.15 10.56
N GLN A 77 6.66 14.63 11.40
CA GLN A 77 6.38 15.69 12.39
C GLN A 77 6.23 17.07 11.73
N ASP A 78 7.08 17.37 10.75
CA ASP A 78 7.11 18.68 10.07
C ASP A 78 5.96 18.87 9.08
N ASP A 79 5.43 17.77 8.49
CA ASP A 79 4.26 17.78 7.61
C ASP A 79 2.91 17.89 8.37
N LEU A 80 2.96 17.96 9.70
CA LEU A 80 1.74 17.98 10.50
C LEU A 80 0.99 19.30 10.32
N ASN A 81 -0.33 19.22 10.12
CA ASN A 81 -1.20 20.39 10.18
C ASN A 81 -1.43 20.77 11.64
N GLU A 82 -0.62 21.67 12.15
CA GLU A 82 -0.64 22.09 13.56
C GLU A 82 -2.03 22.57 14.05
N PRO A 83 -2.80 23.39 13.31
CA PRO A 83 -4.16 23.74 13.68
C PRO A 83 -5.10 22.53 13.86
N GLN A 84 -4.97 21.48 13.05
CA GLN A 84 -5.77 20.26 13.25
C GLN A 84 -5.29 19.47 14.46
N TYR A 85 -4.00 19.35 14.64
CA TYR A 85 -3.41 18.67 15.80
C TYR A 85 -3.84 19.34 17.12
N GLN A 86 -3.81 20.68 17.22
CA GLN A 86 -4.21 21.41 18.44
C GLN A 86 -5.67 21.15 18.84
N ARG A 87 -6.54 20.76 17.92
CA ARG A 87 -7.94 20.41 18.21
C ARG A 87 -8.09 19.05 18.88
N ILE A 88 -7.14 18.16 18.70
CA ILE A 88 -7.25 16.75 19.07
C ILE A 88 -6.14 16.28 20.03
N LYS A 89 -5.11 17.06 20.28
CA LYS A 89 -3.95 16.64 21.08
C LYS A 89 -4.31 16.05 22.46
N GLY A 90 -5.37 16.56 23.06
CA GLY A 90 -5.87 16.08 24.34
C GLY A 90 -6.80 14.85 24.24
N TRP A 91 -7.14 14.39 23.04
CA TRP A 91 -7.93 13.17 22.87
C TRP A 91 -7.08 11.96 23.23
N THR A 92 -7.74 10.96 23.79
CA THR A 92 -7.16 9.62 23.94
C THR A 92 -7.25 8.84 22.63
N VAL A 93 -6.48 7.76 22.49
CA VAL A 93 -6.62 6.84 21.36
C VAL A 93 -8.05 6.27 21.27
N SER A 94 -8.70 6.05 22.44
CA SER A 94 -10.10 5.63 22.48
C SER A 94 -11.04 6.70 21.93
N ASP A 95 -10.85 7.97 22.28
CA ASP A 95 -11.68 9.07 21.75
C ASP A 95 -11.55 9.17 20.23
N LEU A 96 -10.32 9.04 19.71
CA LEU A 96 -10.09 9.04 18.27
C LEU A 96 -10.78 7.86 17.59
N ARG A 97 -10.71 6.65 18.17
CA ARG A 97 -11.40 5.46 17.66
C ARG A 97 -12.90 5.67 17.60
N GLU A 98 -13.52 6.08 18.71
CA GLU A 98 -14.97 6.29 18.78
C GLU A 98 -15.42 7.36 17.77
N TRP A 99 -14.65 8.45 17.64
CA TRP A 99 -14.96 9.49 16.68
C TRP A 99 -14.87 9.00 15.21
N ILE A 100 -13.85 8.20 14.85
CA ILE A 100 -13.74 7.62 13.49
C ILE A 100 -14.92 6.69 13.19
N LEU A 101 -15.36 5.91 14.18
CA LEU A 101 -16.42 4.91 14.01
C LEU A 101 -17.83 5.52 14.12
N ASP A 102 -17.99 6.73 14.65
CA ASP A 102 -19.28 7.39 14.76
C ASP A 102 -19.94 7.58 13.39
N GLU A 103 -21.25 7.24 13.29
CA GLU A 103 -22.02 7.32 12.04
C GLU A 103 -22.11 8.73 11.48
N GLY A 104 -22.12 9.76 12.35
CA GLY A 104 -22.15 11.17 11.97
C GLY A 104 -20.81 11.70 11.46
N THR A 105 -19.70 10.98 11.70
CA THR A 105 -18.39 11.37 11.22
C THR A 105 -18.21 10.96 9.77
N THR A 106 -18.10 11.95 8.88
CA THR A 106 -17.93 11.70 7.44
C THR A 106 -16.48 11.43 7.06
N GLY A 107 -16.26 10.78 5.91
CA GLY A 107 -14.91 10.59 5.36
C GLY A 107 -14.18 11.92 5.08
N ALA A 108 -14.91 13.00 4.77
CA ALA A 108 -14.31 14.33 4.60
C ALA A 108 -13.81 14.91 5.93
N ASP A 109 -14.54 14.67 7.02
CA ASP A 109 -14.13 15.08 8.36
C ASP A 109 -12.88 14.31 8.80
N ILE A 110 -12.86 12.99 8.58
CA ILE A 110 -11.69 12.13 8.87
C ILE A 110 -10.47 12.63 8.09
N ARG A 111 -10.58 12.85 6.78
CA ARG A 111 -9.48 13.35 5.95
C ARG A 111 -8.93 14.70 6.39
N ARG A 112 -9.80 15.61 6.85
CA ARG A 112 -9.40 16.92 7.37
C ARG A 112 -8.63 16.76 8.68
N LEU A 113 -9.16 15.97 9.61
CA LEU A 113 -8.55 15.77 10.92
C LEU A 113 -7.24 14.99 10.83
N SER A 114 -7.17 14.01 9.95
CA SER A 114 -6.00 13.13 9.79
C SER A 114 -4.71 13.87 9.43
N ARG A 115 -4.81 15.08 8.88
CA ARG A 115 -3.64 15.95 8.68
C ARG A 115 -2.98 16.39 9.99
N GLY A 116 -3.65 16.24 11.12
CA GLY A 116 -3.11 16.46 12.47
C GLY A 116 -2.61 15.19 13.17
N LEU A 117 -2.57 14.04 12.48
CA LEU A 117 -2.13 12.75 13.05
C LEU A 117 -0.70 12.41 12.62
N THR A 118 0.12 11.99 13.58
CA THR A 118 1.39 11.30 13.31
C THR A 118 1.13 9.81 13.02
N SER A 119 2.14 9.13 12.49
CA SER A 119 2.06 7.70 12.18
C SER A 119 1.83 6.84 13.42
N GLU A 120 2.42 7.21 14.55
CA GLU A 120 2.21 6.52 15.82
C GLU A 120 0.75 6.61 16.31
N MET A 121 0.08 7.76 16.09
CA MET A 121 -1.35 7.92 16.40
C MET A 121 -2.22 7.04 15.48
N VAL A 122 -1.86 6.97 14.19
CA VAL A 122 -2.53 6.10 13.19
C VAL A 122 -2.37 4.63 13.57
N ALA A 123 -1.17 4.19 13.92
CA ALA A 123 -0.91 2.82 14.38
C ALA A 123 -1.66 2.52 15.68
N ALA A 124 -1.67 3.44 16.64
CA ALA A 124 -2.32 3.26 17.93
C ALA A 124 -3.82 3.03 17.79
N VAL A 125 -4.52 3.86 16.99
CA VAL A 125 -5.97 3.69 16.79
C VAL A 125 -6.29 2.40 16.01
N CYS A 126 -5.46 2.03 15.02
CA CYS A 126 -5.57 0.78 14.27
C CYS A 126 -5.55 -0.46 15.19
N LYS A 127 -4.66 -0.48 16.19
CA LYS A 127 -4.53 -1.59 17.15
C LYS A 127 -5.74 -1.79 18.05
N LEU A 128 -6.58 -0.77 18.25
CA LEU A 128 -7.81 -0.87 19.01
C LEU A 128 -9.03 -1.31 18.18
N MET A 129 -8.88 -1.45 16.86
CA MET A 129 -9.96 -1.80 15.94
C MET A 129 -9.98 -3.30 15.60
N GLY A 130 -11.19 -3.88 15.53
CA GLY A 130 -11.43 -5.18 14.93
C GLY A 130 -11.44 -5.11 13.40
N ASN A 131 -11.50 -6.26 12.72
CA ASN A 131 -11.49 -6.29 11.24
C ASN A 131 -12.67 -5.51 10.65
N LEU A 132 -13.87 -5.64 11.21
CA LEU A 132 -15.04 -4.89 10.72
C LEU A 132 -14.92 -3.39 11.00
N ASP A 133 -14.32 -2.99 12.13
CA ASP A 133 -14.05 -1.58 12.41
C ASP A 133 -13.11 -0.99 11.35
N LEU A 134 -12.03 -1.73 10.99
CA LEU A 134 -11.07 -1.32 9.96
C LEU A 134 -11.74 -1.17 8.59
N ILE A 135 -12.57 -2.15 8.20
CA ILE A 135 -13.31 -2.11 6.93
C ILE A 135 -14.29 -0.93 6.92
N TYR A 136 -15.07 -0.77 7.98
CA TYR A 136 -16.07 0.29 8.10
C TYR A 136 -15.43 1.68 8.04
N ALA A 137 -14.39 1.90 8.82
CA ALA A 137 -13.66 3.17 8.84
C ALA A 137 -12.98 3.47 7.50
N ALA A 138 -12.29 2.49 6.91
CA ALA A 138 -11.63 2.66 5.62
C ALA A 138 -12.62 2.95 4.48
N ASN A 139 -13.81 2.32 4.49
CA ASN A 139 -14.85 2.55 3.50
C ASN A 139 -15.36 4.00 3.49
N LYS A 140 -15.40 4.68 4.64
CA LYS A 140 -15.75 6.11 4.73
C LYS A 140 -14.74 7.01 4.03
N ILE A 141 -13.45 6.64 4.05
CA ILE A 141 -12.36 7.49 3.60
C ILE A 141 -12.14 7.28 2.11
N ARG A 142 -12.19 8.36 1.34
CA ARG A 142 -11.87 8.34 -0.08
C ARG A 142 -10.60 9.12 -0.34
N VAL A 143 -9.64 8.48 -1.00
CA VAL A 143 -8.41 9.12 -1.46
C VAL A 143 -8.30 8.93 -2.96
N THR A 144 -8.14 10.03 -3.69
CA THR A 144 -7.92 10.04 -5.14
C THR A 144 -6.50 10.53 -5.44
N ALA A 145 -5.91 10.03 -6.51
CA ALA A 145 -4.64 10.52 -7.04
C ALA A 145 -4.73 10.63 -8.57
N HIS A 146 -3.99 11.55 -9.16
CA HIS A 146 -4.02 11.86 -10.57
C HIS A 146 -2.62 11.81 -11.19
N CYS A 147 -2.45 10.95 -12.21
CA CYS A 147 -1.29 10.89 -13.10
C CYS A 147 -1.77 11.23 -14.52
N ASN A 148 -1.79 10.32 -15.48
CA ASN A 148 -2.51 10.50 -16.74
C ASN A 148 -4.03 10.31 -16.56
N THR A 149 -4.40 9.47 -15.61
CA THR A 149 -5.79 9.18 -15.22
C THR A 149 -5.97 9.40 -13.73
N THR A 150 -7.22 9.32 -13.25
CA THR A 150 -7.54 9.45 -11.82
C THR A 150 -8.02 8.12 -11.26
N ILE A 151 -7.37 7.64 -10.21
CA ILE A 151 -7.81 6.46 -9.45
C ILE A 151 -8.48 6.84 -8.12
N GLY A 152 -9.19 5.89 -7.51
CA GLY A 152 -9.92 6.10 -6.25
C GLY A 152 -11.25 6.84 -6.40
N LEU A 153 -11.78 6.93 -7.62
CA LEU A 153 -13.10 7.52 -7.89
C LEU A 153 -14.24 6.66 -7.31
N PRO A 154 -15.39 7.26 -6.98
CA PRO A 154 -16.57 6.51 -6.53
C PRO A 154 -16.98 5.43 -7.54
N GLY A 155 -17.27 4.22 -7.02
CA GLY A 155 -17.76 3.13 -7.87
C GLY A 155 -16.69 2.47 -8.74
N THR A 156 -15.41 2.83 -8.58
CA THR A 156 -14.32 2.20 -9.32
C THR A 156 -13.52 1.23 -8.46
N LEU A 157 -12.90 0.27 -9.11
CA LEU A 157 -11.85 -0.61 -8.60
C LEU A 157 -10.85 -0.81 -9.71
N SER A 158 -9.64 -0.33 -9.54
CA SER A 158 -8.60 -0.41 -10.56
C SER A 158 -7.74 -1.67 -10.43
N CYS A 159 -6.95 -1.96 -11.44
CA CYS A 159 -6.00 -3.06 -11.48
C CYS A 159 -4.64 -2.59 -11.99
N ARG A 160 -3.59 -2.86 -11.24
CA ARG A 160 -2.22 -2.78 -11.73
C ARG A 160 -1.91 -4.04 -12.52
N LEU A 161 -1.54 -3.91 -13.78
CA LEU A 161 -1.15 -5.03 -14.63
C LEU A 161 0.35 -5.25 -14.55
N GLN A 162 0.77 -6.44 -14.09
CA GLN A 162 2.17 -6.83 -13.94
C GLN A 162 2.51 -8.03 -14.84
N PRO A 163 3.00 -7.79 -16.06
CA PRO A 163 3.36 -8.86 -17.00
C PRO A 163 4.82 -9.29 -16.80
N ASN A 164 5.20 -9.69 -15.59
CA ASN A 164 6.56 -10.16 -15.28
C ASN A 164 6.97 -11.32 -16.18
N HIS A 165 8.24 -11.35 -16.58
CA HIS A 165 8.81 -12.39 -17.41
C HIS A 165 10.19 -12.82 -16.91
N THR A 166 10.46 -14.11 -16.87
CA THR A 166 11.67 -14.69 -16.24
C THR A 166 13.00 -14.32 -16.93
N THR A 167 12.95 -13.79 -18.13
CA THR A 167 14.13 -13.36 -18.91
C THR A 167 13.98 -11.98 -19.53
N ASP A 168 12.99 -11.20 -19.11
CA ASP A 168 12.64 -9.88 -19.69
C ASP A 168 12.42 -9.94 -21.23
N ASP A 169 11.93 -11.06 -21.74
CA ASP A 169 11.66 -11.20 -23.17
C ASP A 169 10.51 -10.28 -23.61
N PRO A 170 10.73 -9.36 -24.57
CA PRO A 170 9.71 -8.39 -24.96
C PRO A 170 8.44 -9.00 -25.56
N GLU A 171 8.56 -10.12 -26.25
CA GLU A 171 7.39 -10.80 -26.86
C GLU A 171 6.53 -11.47 -25.78
N GLY A 172 7.17 -12.17 -24.83
CA GLY A 172 6.49 -12.77 -23.68
C GLY A 172 5.82 -11.72 -22.78
N ILE A 173 6.53 -10.62 -22.49
CA ILE A 173 5.95 -9.46 -21.76
C ILE A 173 4.74 -8.91 -22.52
N THR A 174 4.85 -8.72 -23.84
CA THR A 174 3.75 -8.22 -24.66
C THR A 174 2.56 -9.15 -24.64
N ALA A 175 2.75 -10.46 -24.80
CA ALA A 175 1.68 -11.44 -24.78
C ALA A 175 0.88 -11.40 -23.45
N SER A 176 1.60 -11.40 -22.32
CA SER A 176 0.99 -11.28 -20.99
C SER A 176 0.28 -9.94 -20.78
N LEU A 177 0.86 -8.85 -21.29
CA LEU A 177 0.24 -7.52 -21.23
C LEU A 177 -1.08 -7.48 -21.98
N LEU A 178 -1.12 -8.01 -23.22
CA LEU A 178 -2.34 -8.02 -24.05
C LEU A 178 -3.43 -8.92 -23.46
N GLU A 179 -3.05 -10.06 -22.89
CA GLU A 179 -3.97 -10.91 -22.14
C GLU A 179 -4.60 -10.14 -20.97
N GLY A 180 -3.78 -9.53 -20.11
CA GLY A 180 -4.27 -8.76 -18.95
C GLY A 180 -5.18 -7.61 -19.35
N LEU A 181 -4.85 -6.87 -20.40
CA LEU A 181 -5.70 -5.80 -20.95
C LEU A 181 -7.07 -6.33 -21.39
N SER A 182 -7.12 -7.51 -21.99
CA SER A 182 -8.38 -8.13 -22.43
C SER A 182 -9.30 -8.54 -21.26
N PHE A 183 -8.75 -8.77 -20.08
CA PHE A 183 -9.49 -8.95 -18.81
C PHE A 183 -9.88 -7.64 -18.12
N GLY A 184 -9.47 -6.50 -18.66
CA GLY A 184 -9.72 -5.19 -18.06
C GLY A 184 -8.75 -4.82 -16.95
N ALA A 185 -7.58 -5.47 -16.87
CA ALA A 185 -6.49 -5.05 -16.00
C ALA A 185 -5.68 -3.93 -16.66
N GLY A 186 -5.05 -3.06 -15.86
CA GLY A 186 -4.11 -2.04 -16.35
C GLY A 186 -4.56 -0.60 -16.22
N ASP A 187 -5.75 -0.33 -15.72
CA ASP A 187 -6.25 1.03 -15.53
C ASP A 187 -5.56 1.79 -14.39
N ALA A 188 -4.95 1.07 -13.42
CA ALA A 188 -4.08 1.73 -12.44
C ALA A 188 -2.71 2.03 -13.04
N VAL A 189 -2.06 1.04 -13.60
CA VAL A 189 -0.74 1.16 -14.22
C VAL A 189 -0.38 -0.11 -15.01
N LEU A 190 0.40 0.04 -16.08
CA LEU A 190 1.15 -1.03 -16.72
C LEU A 190 2.57 -1.00 -16.15
N GLY A 191 2.95 -2.02 -15.39
CA GLY A 191 4.25 -2.00 -14.73
C GLY A 191 4.75 -3.39 -14.39
N LEU A 192 6.05 -3.63 -14.54
CA LEU A 192 6.68 -4.90 -14.23
C LEU A 192 7.98 -4.73 -13.44
N ASN A 193 8.38 -5.81 -12.77
CA ASN A 193 9.68 -5.96 -12.15
C ASN A 193 10.65 -6.55 -13.18
N PRO A 194 11.70 -5.83 -13.59
CA PRO A 194 12.67 -6.37 -14.52
C PRO A 194 13.59 -7.36 -13.81
N VAL A 195 14.02 -8.40 -14.52
CA VAL A 195 15.06 -9.32 -14.02
C VAL A 195 16.39 -8.60 -13.90
N THR A 196 16.67 -7.69 -14.85
CA THR A 196 17.90 -6.89 -14.85
C THR A 196 17.59 -5.46 -14.40
N ASP A 197 18.03 -5.11 -13.19
CA ASP A 197 17.89 -3.76 -12.64
C ASP A 197 18.96 -2.82 -13.24
N SER A 198 18.71 -2.31 -14.44
CA SER A 198 19.57 -1.38 -15.13
C SER A 198 18.79 -0.29 -15.88
N ALA A 199 19.41 0.85 -16.08
CA ALA A 199 18.81 1.96 -16.84
C ALA A 199 18.47 1.57 -18.29
N GLU A 200 19.31 0.74 -18.90
CA GLU A 200 19.10 0.26 -20.27
C GLU A 200 17.86 -0.63 -20.37
N GLN A 201 17.74 -1.61 -19.47
CA GLN A 201 16.59 -2.53 -19.44
C GLN A 201 15.31 -1.79 -19.09
N ALA A 202 15.35 -0.90 -18.08
CA ALA A 202 14.23 -0.04 -17.74
C ALA A 202 13.75 0.78 -18.95
N ALA A 203 14.68 1.42 -19.67
CA ALA A 203 14.34 2.19 -20.86
C ALA A 203 13.75 1.34 -22.00
N LYS A 204 14.22 0.12 -22.20
CA LYS A 204 13.71 -0.81 -23.21
C LYS A 204 12.25 -1.20 -22.91
N ILE A 205 11.95 -1.56 -21.67
CA ILE A 205 10.60 -1.95 -21.23
C ILE A 205 9.65 -0.75 -21.32
N LEU A 206 10.05 0.42 -20.80
CA LEU A 206 9.24 1.64 -20.85
C LEU A 206 8.89 2.05 -22.27
N ARG A 207 9.83 1.96 -23.23
CA ARG A 207 9.54 2.24 -24.65
C ARG A 207 8.54 1.25 -25.22
N ARG A 208 8.64 -0.04 -24.87
CA ARG A 208 7.68 -1.04 -25.32
C ARG A 208 6.28 -0.78 -24.78
N PHE A 209 6.16 -0.44 -23.50
CA PHE A 209 4.87 -0.08 -22.91
C PHE A 209 4.28 1.19 -23.53
N GLN A 210 5.09 2.20 -23.77
CA GLN A 210 4.66 3.44 -24.42
C GLN A 210 4.16 3.17 -25.85
N GLU A 211 4.88 2.36 -26.63
CA GLU A 211 4.48 1.96 -27.98
C GLU A 211 3.09 1.32 -27.98
N ILE A 212 2.84 0.35 -27.10
CA ILE A 212 1.54 -0.33 -26.97
C ILE A 212 0.47 0.64 -26.49
N LYS A 213 0.76 1.46 -25.47
CA LYS A 213 -0.15 2.47 -24.93
C LYS A 213 -0.61 3.45 -26.00
N GLU A 214 0.31 3.97 -26.80
CA GLU A 214 0.01 4.92 -27.87
C GLU A 214 -0.73 4.27 -29.05
N HIS A 215 -0.30 3.08 -29.48
CA HIS A 215 -0.92 2.39 -30.60
C HIS A 215 -2.40 2.11 -30.37
N TRP A 216 -2.74 1.67 -29.16
CA TRP A 216 -4.13 1.31 -28.77
C TRP A 216 -4.87 2.43 -28.04
N HIS A 217 -4.25 3.60 -27.88
CA HIS A 217 -4.79 4.74 -27.13
C HIS A 217 -5.29 4.34 -25.74
N ILE A 218 -4.50 3.55 -25.00
CA ILE A 218 -4.89 3.01 -23.69
C ILE A 218 -4.80 4.13 -22.63
N PRO A 219 -5.90 4.48 -21.95
CA PRO A 219 -5.89 5.52 -20.93
C PRO A 219 -5.32 4.97 -19.61
N THR A 220 -4.00 4.99 -19.50
CA THR A 220 -3.25 4.45 -18.36
C THR A 220 -1.91 5.16 -18.21
N GLN A 221 -1.13 4.77 -17.22
CA GLN A 221 0.26 5.14 -17.02
C GLN A 221 1.19 3.94 -17.09
N ILE A 222 2.47 4.21 -17.36
CA ILE A 222 3.52 3.18 -17.47
C ILE A 222 4.58 3.37 -16.38
N CYS A 223 5.15 2.26 -15.92
CA CYS A 223 6.17 2.19 -14.88
C CYS A 223 7.07 0.96 -15.07
N VAL A 224 8.29 1.02 -14.54
CA VAL A 224 9.17 -0.14 -14.34
C VAL A 224 9.60 -0.16 -12.89
N LEU A 225 9.51 -1.32 -12.24
CA LEU A 225 9.82 -1.47 -10.82
C LEU A 225 11.30 -1.84 -10.62
N ALA A 226 12.19 -1.04 -11.19
CA ALA A 226 13.62 -1.06 -10.95
C ALA A 226 13.98 -0.13 -9.79
N HIS A 227 15.22 -0.16 -9.32
CA HIS A 227 15.69 0.81 -8.33
C HIS A 227 15.55 2.24 -8.86
N VAL A 228 15.14 3.18 -7.99
CA VAL A 228 14.84 4.58 -8.39
C VAL A 228 15.98 5.22 -9.18
N THR A 229 17.24 4.98 -8.82
CA THR A 229 18.40 5.56 -9.52
C THR A 229 18.60 5.01 -10.94
N ALA A 230 18.25 3.74 -11.20
CA ALA A 230 18.27 3.16 -12.54
C ALA A 230 17.18 3.79 -13.41
N GLN A 231 15.98 3.98 -12.87
CA GLN A 231 14.88 4.65 -13.55
C GLN A 231 15.20 6.12 -13.85
N MET A 232 15.77 6.87 -12.87
CA MET A 232 16.20 8.26 -13.09
C MET A 232 17.15 8.36 -14.28
N LYS A 233 18.16 7.50 -14.35
CA LYS A 233 19.09 7.46 -15.49
C LYS A 233 18.38 7.14 -16.81
N ALA A 234 17.40 6.23 -16.81
CA ALA A 234 16.61 5.92 -18.01
C ALA A 234 15.83 7.16 -18.49
N VAL A 235 15.19 7.90 -17.59
CA VAL A 235 14.45 9.14 -17.89
C VAL A 235 15.40 10.25 -18.38
N GLU A 236 16.56 10.42 -17.77
CA GLU A 236 17.61 11.36 -18.23
C GLU A 236 18.08 11.06 -19.63
N GLN A 237 18.09 9.79 -20.04
CA GLN A 237 18.43 9.31 -21.39
C GLN A 237 17.23 9.35 -22.36
N GLY A 238 16.11 9.94 -21.96
CA GLY A 238 14.92 10.13 -22.80
C GLY A 238 14.01 8.90 -22.91
N ALA A 239 14.01 8.01 -21.92
CA ALA A 239 12.99 6.97 -21.84
C ALA A 239 11.65 7.59 -21.40
N PRO A 240 10.51 7.24 -22.03
CA PRO A 240 9.19 7.65 -21.55
C PRO A 240 8.93 7.00 -20.19
N CYS A 241 8.40 7.77 -19.25
CA CYS A 241 8.07 7.25 -17.91
C CYS A 241 6.98 8.13 -17.29
N ASP A 242 5.86 7.52 -16.88
CA ASP A 242 4.77 8.25 -16.25
C ASP A 242 4.90 8.21 -14.72
N LEU A 243 5.34 7.08 -14.17
CA LEU A 243 5.53 6.87 -12.74
C LEU A 243 6.92 6.33 -12.46
N ILE A 244 7.60 6.89 -11.47
CA ILE A 244 8.86 6.35 -10.96
C ILE A 244 8.62 5.61 -9.65
N PHE A 245 9.17 4.41 -9.56
CA PHE A 245 8.95 3.46 -8.48
C PHE A 245 10.05 3.46 -7.44
N GLN A 246 9.71 3.20 -6.17
CA GLN A 246 10.63 2.78 -5.12
C GLN A 246 9.91 2.05 -4.00
N SER A 247 10.48 0.95 -3.49
CA SER A 247 10.08 0.36 -2.20
C SER A 247 10.58 1.23 -1.07
N ILE A 248 9.71 1.50 -0.08
CA ILE A 248 10.00 2.41 1.03
C ILE A 248 9.93 1.71 2.38
N ALA A 249 10.60 2.28 3.37
CA ALA A 249 10.59 1.83 4.76
C ALA A 249 10.20 2.96 5.72
N GLY A 250 9.74 2.60 6.91
CA GLY A 250 9.29 3.51 7.97
C GLY A 250 10.41 4.11 8.82
N SER A 251 11.68 3.97 8.41
CA SER A 251 12.83 4.59 9.04
C SER A 251 13.89 4.97 8.01
N GLN A 252 14.69 6.00 8.32
CA GLN A 252 15.84 6.40 7.51
C GLN A 252 16.79 5.21 7.27
N LYS A 253 17.11 4.46 8.32
CA LYS A 253 17.97 3.28 8.23
C LYS A 253 17.43 2.22 7.26
N GLY A 254 16.10 2.01 7.23
CA GLY A 254 15.45 1.10 6.29
C GLY A 254 15.55 1.61 4.85
N ASN A 255 15.31 2.88 4.61
CA ASN A 255 15.43 3.49 3.29
C ASN A 255 16.89 3.47 2.78
N GLU A 256 17.86 3.75 3.65
CA GLU A 256 19.30 3.62 3.34
C GLU A 256 19.69 2.17 2.99
N ALA A 257 19.11 1.18 3.68
CA ALA A 257 19.31 -0.24 3.34
C ALA A 257 18.74 -0.59 1.96
N PHE A 258 17.70 0.10 1.50
CA PHE A 258 17.17 0.02 0.13
C PHE A 258 17.96 0.88 -0.89
N GLY A 259 19.00 1.59 -0.45
CA GLY A 259 19.91 2.33 -1.32
C GLY A 259 19.48 3.75 -1.69
N PHE A 260 18.54 4.36 -0.95
CA PHE A 260 18.08 5.73 -1.21
C PHE A 260 17.82 6.52 0.10
N THR A 261 17.58 7.82 -0.04
CA THR A 261 17.18 8.76 1.02
C THR A 261 15.97 9.57 0.58
N ALA A 262 15.34 10.31 1.49
CA ALA A 262 14.26 11.23 1.14
C ALA A 262 14.67 12.20 0.02
N LYS A 263 15.90 12.73 0.09
CA LYS A 263 16.46 13.60 -0.94
C LYS A 263 16.49 12.93 -2.33
N THR A 264 16.84 11.66 -2.41
CA THR A 264 16.82 10.90 -3.67
C THR A 264 15.41 10.88 -4.29
N LEU A 265 14.37 10.71 -3.46
CA LEU A 265 12.98 10.73 -3.93
C LEU A 265 12.50 12.14 -4.33
N GLU A 266 12.96 13.18 -3.64
CA GLU A 266 12.70 14.58 -4.03
C GLU A 266 13.30 14.87 -5.41
N GLU A 267 14.56 14.47 -5.64
CA GLU A 267 15.25 14.59 -6.92
C GLU A 267 14.55 13.78 -8.03
N ALA A 268 14.13 12.56 -7.72
CA ALA A 268 13.35 11.71 -8.64
C ALA A 268 12.01 12.36 -9.01
N LYS A 269 11.28 12.88 -8.03
CA LYS A 269 10.01 13.59 -8.28
C LYS A 269 10.21 14.83 -9.14
N ALA A 270 11.23 15.64 -8.83
CA ALA A 270 11.57 16.82 -9.63
C ALA A 270 11.94 16.47 -11.07
N LEU A 271 12.73 15.41 -11.26
CA LEU A 271 13.07 14.89 -12.58
C LEU A 271 11.83 14.46 -13.37
N MET A 272 10.92 13.71 -12.72
CA MET A 272 9.69 13.24 -13.36
C MET A 272 8.77 14.39 -13.76
N LEU A 273 8.60 15.40 -12.91
CA LEU A 273 7.81 16.59 -13.23
C LEU A 273 8.43 17.43 -14.36
N GLN A 274 9.74 17.34 -14.58
CA GLN A 274 10.45 18.06 -15.63
C GLN A 274 10.56 17.30 -16.95
N ARG A 275 10.76 15.98 -16.90
CA ARG A 275 11.13 15.14 -18.04
C ARG A 275 10.27 13.91 -18.24
N GLY A 276 9.46 13.53 -17.26
CA GLY A 276 8.53 12.43 -17.38
C GLY A 276 7.43 12.71 -18.40
N THR A 277 6.66 11.68 -18.74
CA THR A 277 5.57 11.76 -19.72
C THR A 277 4.19 11.92 -19.08
N ALA A 278 4.10 11.95 -17.76
CA ALA A 278 2.87 12.12 -17.02
C ALA A 278 2.29 13.55 -17.16
N GLU A 279 0.96 13.63 -17.27
CA GLU A 279 0.22 14.90 -17.33
C GLU A 279 -0.11 15.46 -15.93
N GLY A 280 -0.26 14.60 -14.93
CA GLY A 280 -0.66 14.97 -13.59
C GLY A 280 0.49 15.11 -12.58
N PRO A 281 0.20 15.60 -11.37
CA PRO A 281 1.23 15.93 -10.39
C PRO A 281 1.72 14.72 -9.59
N ASN A 282 0.97 13.60 -9.60
CA ASN A 282 1.32 12.42 -8.81
C ASN A 282 2.13 11.46 -9.69
N VAL A 283 3.44 11.56 -9.61
CA VAL A 283 4.39 10.84 -10.49
C VAL A 283 5.19 9.75 -9.79
N LEU A 284 4.87 9.46 -8.51
CA LEU A 284 5.57 8.47 -7.71
C LEU A 284 4.69 7.24 -7.45
N TYR A 285 5.32 6.08 -7.41
CA TYR A 285 4.73 4.82 -7.01
C TYR A 285 5.58 4.18 -5.91
N PHE A 286 4.96 3.90 -4.77
CA PHE A 286 5.63 3.27 -3.62
C PHE A 286 5.06 1.90 -3.31
N GLU A 287 5.94 0.99 -2.89
CA GLU A 287 5.58 -0.28 -2.28
C GLU A 287 6.17 -0.39 -0.87
N THR A 288 5.42 -1.03 0.00
CA THR A 288 5.80 -1.35 1.37
C THR A 288 5.06 -2.60 1.83
N GLY A 289 5.31 -3.09 3.01
CA GLY A 289 4.61 -4.22 3.61
C GLY A 289 5.18 -4.56 4.98
N GLN A 290 4.31 -5.03 5.88
CA GLN A 290 4.69 -5.37 7.25
C GLN A 290 5.83 -6.40 7.27
N GLY A 291 6.87 -6.11 8.06
CA GLY A 291 8.06 -6.94 8.20
C GLY A 291 9.32 -6.39 7.53
N SER A 292 9.21 -5.41 6.64
CA SER A 292 10.35 -4.84 5.91
C SER A 292 11.45 -4.32 6.84
N GLU A 293 11.10 -3.56 7.88
CA GLU A 293 12.06 -3.01 8.84
C GLU A 293 12.68 -4.07 9.75
N LEU A 294 11.90 -5.11 10.09
CA LEU A 294 12.42 -6.26 10.85
C LEU A 294 13.44 -7.03 10.01
N SER A 295 13.19 -7.27 8.73
CA SER A 295 14.08 -7.98 7.82
C SER A 295 15.40 -7.25 7.60
N SER A 296 15.39 -5.93 7.60
CA SER A 296 16.57 -5.05 7.44
C SER A 296 17.24 -4.66 8.77
N ASN A 297 16.74 -5.18 9.91
CA ASN A 297 17.19 -4.79 11.25
C ASN A 297 17.15 -3.24 11.47
N ALA A 298 16.07 -2.61 10.99
CA ALA A 298 15.86 -1.16 11.01
C ALA A 298 14.60 -0.75 11.79
N HIS A 299 14.11 -1.62 12.70
CA HIS A 299 12.83 -1.43 13.40
C HIS A 299 12.94 -0.72 14.76
N PHE A 300 14.12 -0.47 15.30
CA PHE A 300 14.35 0.29 16.53
C PHE A 300 13.48 -0.16 17.72
N ASP A 301 13.36 -1.46 17.95
CA ASP A 301 12.48 -2.09 18.95
C ASP A 301 10.99 -1.69 18.82
N THR A 302 10.57 -1.39 17.61
CA THR A 302 9.19 -1.01 17.25
C THR A 302 8.54 -2.16 16.47
N ASP A 303 7.26 -2.40 16.72
CA ASP A 303 6.48 -3.44 16.06
C ASP A 303 6.20 -3.14 14.58
N GLN A 304 5.93 -4.20 13.80
CA GLN A 304 5.77 -4.07 12.35
C GLN A 304 4.56 -3.23 11.92
N VAL A 305 3.47 -3.14 12.70
CA VAL A 305 2.32 -2.27 12.36
C VAL A 305 2.68 -0.80 12.53
N THR A 306 3.40 -0.45 13.62
CA THR A 306 3.83 0.93 13.85
C THR A 306 4.85 1.36 12.78
N MET A 307 5.79 0.48 12.41
CA MET A 307 6.74 0.78 11.34
C MET A 307 6.05 0.95 9.99
N GLU A 308 5.07 0.11 9.67
CA GLU A 308 4.29 0.22 8.43
C GLU A 308 3.47 1.53 8.38
N ALA A 309 2.86 1.97 9.48
CA ALA A 309 2.20 3.27 9.55
C ALA A 309 3.16 4.43 9.25
N ARG A 310 4.44 4.29 9.60
CA ARG A 310 5.48 5.28 9.31
C ARG A 310 5.84 5.31 7.83
N CYS A 311 5.78 4.18 7.11
CA CYS A 311 5.91 4.15 5.65
C CYS A 311 4.84 5.04 5.00
N TYR A 312 3.59 4.97 5.47
CA TYR A 312 2.50 5.82 4.94
C TYR A 312 2.68 7.30 5.30
N GLY A 313 3.17 7.61 6.50
CA GLY A 313 3.52 8.97 6.89
C GLY A 313 4.62 9.56 6.01
N PHE A 314 5.66 8.78 5.72
CA PHE A 314 6.72 9.13 4.78
C PHE A 314 6.18 9.31 3.35
N ALA A 315 5.38 8.35 2.86
CA ALA A 315 4.78 8.43 1.53
C ALA A 315 3.91 9.68 1.35
N ARG A 316 3.14 10.07 2.37
CA ARG A 316 2.27 11.27 2.33
C ARG A 316 3.01 12.53 1.92
N HIS A 317 4.24 12.72 2.41
CA HIS A 317 5.08 13.89 2.09
C HIS A 317 5.29 14.02 0.56
N PHE A 318 5.42 12.93 -0.13
CA PHE A 318 5.69 12.91 -1.57
C PHE A 318 4.44 12.97 -2.45
N ALA A 319 3.24 12.79 -1.88
CA ALA A 319 1.97 12.73 -2.61
C ALA A 319 2.00 11.77 -3.82
N PRO A 320 2.24 10.46 -3.61
CA PRO A 320 2.36 9.50 -4.69
C PRO A 320 1.02 9.25 -5.41
N PHE A 321 1.09 8.72 -6.62
CA PHE A 321 -0.07 8.20 -7.34
C PHE A 321 -0.55 6.86 -6.76
N LEU A 322 0.38 5.95 -6.50
CA LEU A 322 0.12 4.63 -5.95
C LEU A 322 0.94 4.41 -4.67
N VAL A 323 0.30 3.82 -3.66
CA VAL A 323 0.98 3.15 -2.55
C VAL A 323 0.41 1.74 -2.45
N ASN A 324 1.26 0.75 -2.62
CA ASN A 324 0.90 -0.65 -2.61
C ASN A 324 1.42 -1.33 -1.33
N THR A 325 0.54 -1.96 -0.57
CA THR A 325 0.99 -2.90 0.46
C THR A 325 1.15 -4.28 -0.15
N VAL A 326 2.37 -4.83 -0.08
CA VAL A 326 2.73 -6.17 -0.56
C VAL A 326 2.68 -7.11 0.63
N VAL A 327 1.46 -7.52 1.02
CA VAL A 327 1.15 -8.01 2.38
C VAL A 327 1.98 -9.21 2.80
N GLY A 328 2.14 -10.22 1.97
CA GLY A 328 2.79 -11.48 2.33
C GLY A 328 4.17 -11.70 1.68
N PHE A 329 4.69 -10.74 0.94
CA PHE A 329 5.90 -10.92 0.13
C PHE A 329 7.19 -11.05 0.95
N ILE A 330 7.27 -10.40 2.11
CA ILE A 330 8.48 -10.46 2.96
C ILE A 330 8.74 -11.87 3.47
N GLY A 331 7.68 -12.68 3.67
CA GLY A 331 7.80 -14.11 3.95
C GLY A 331 7.17 -14.57 5.26
N PRO A 332 7.15 -15.89 5.50
CA PRO A 332 6.49 -16.50 6.64
C PRO A 332 7.13 -16.16 7.99
N GLU A 333 8.36 -15.65 7.99
CA GLU A 333 9.05 -15.18 9.21
C GLU A 333 8.34 -13.98 9.83
N TYR A 334 7.55 -13.23 9.04
CA TYR A 334 6.87 -12.00 9.48
C TYR A 334 5.36 -12.17 9.55
N LEU A 335 4.75 -12.82 8.54
CA LEU A 335 3.33 -13.16 8.46
C LEU A 335 3.22 -14.65 8.06
N TYR A 336 3.02 -15.54 9.02
CA TYR A 336 3.13 -16.98 8.79
C TYR A 336 1.89 -17.60 8.12
N ASP A 337 0.71 -17.12 8.45
CA ASP A 337 -0.56 -17.74 8.05
C ASP A 337 -1.57 -16.72 7.47
N ALA A 338 -2.59 -17.26 6.80
CA ALA A 338 -3.67 -16.50 6.19
C ALA A 338 -4.36 -15.51 7.14
N ARG A 339 -4.49 -15.85 8.43
CA ARG A 339 -5.08 -14.95 9.44
C ARG A 339 -4.22 -13.72 9.65
N GLN A 340 -2.90 -13.89 9.74
CA GLN A 340 -1.95 -12.78 9.87
C GLN A 340 -1.93 -11.93 8.61
N VAL A 341 -1.94 -12.55 7.42
CA VAL A 341 -2.01 -11.84 6.13
C VAL A 341 -3.28 -11.02 6.01
N THR A 342 -4.44 -11.62 6.30
CA THR A 342 -5.72 -10.91 6.26
C THR A 342 -5.73 -9.72 7.23
N ARG A 343 -5.24 -9.92 8.44
CA ARG A 343 -5.17 -8.85 9.44
C ARG A 343 -4.23 -7.73 9.00
N ALA A 344 -3.05 -8.07 8.51
CA ALA A 344 -2.06 -7.10 8.02
C ALA A 344 -2.62 -6.27 6.84
N GLY A 345 -3.22 -6.92 5.83
CA GLY A 345 -3.78 -6.20 4.69
C GLY A 345 -4.88 -5.20 5.08
N LEU A 346 -5.74 -5.55 6.04
CA LEU A 346 -6.77 -4.64 6.55
C LEU A 346 -6.18 -3.48 7.36
N GLU A 347 -5.17 -3.75 8.19
CA GLU A 347 -4.44 -2.72 8.96
C GLU A 347 -3.74 -1.73 8.03
N ASP A 348 -2.96 -2.23 7.09
CA ASP A 348 -2.18 -1.44 6.14
C ASP A 348 -3.08 -0.54 5.30
N HIS A 349 -4.13 -1.12 4.74
CA HIS A 349 -5.11 -0.39 3.94
C HIS A 349 -5.79 0.73 4.75
N PHE A 350 -6.24 0.43 5.97
CA PHE A 350 -6.85 1.45 6.84
C PHE A 350 -5.87 2.55 7.19
N MET A 351 -4.65 2.19 7.64
CA MET A 351 -3.63 3.14 8.04
C MET A 351 -3.21 4.06 6.89
N GLY A 352 -3.02 3.51 5.70
CA GLY A 352 -2.69 4.30 4.51
C GLY A 352 -3.81 5.26 4.13
N LYS A 353 -5.08 4.80 4.11
CA LYS A 353 -6.22 5.68 3.84
C LYS A 353 -6.40 6.75 4.90
N LEU A 354 -6.25 6.43 6.18
CA LEU A 354 -6.31 7.40 7.27
C LEU A 354 -5.19 8.43 7.14
N THR A 355 -4.00 8.02 6.74
CA THR A 355 -2.88 8.94 6.47
C THR A 355 -3.14 9.82 5.24
N GLY A 356 -3.98 9.38 4.30
CA GLY A 356 -4.39 10.13 3.12
C GLY A 356 -3.63 9.78 1.85
N VAL A 357 -3.05 8.58 1.76
CA VAL A 357 -2.39 8.06 0.55
C VAL A 357 -3.31 7.12 -0.24
N SER A 358 -3.10 7.04 -1.56
CA SER A 358 -3.89 6.23 -2.48
C SER A 358 -3.48 4.76 -2.36
N MET A 359 -4.25 3.98 -1.60
CA MET A 359 -3.91 2.61 -1.25
C MET A 359 -4.41 1.58 -2.25
N GLY A 360 -3.49 0.72 -2.69
CA GLY A 360 -3.75 -0.56 -3.28
C GLY A 360 -3.17 -1.70 -2.45
N CYS A 361 -3.45 -2.91 -2.87
CA CYS A 361 -2.94 -4.10 -2.20
C CYS A 361 -2.49 -5.15 -3.22
N ASP A 362 -1.30 -5.67 -2.97
CA ASP A 362 -0.88 -6.96 -3.46
C ASP A 362 -1.32 -8.01 -2.42
N CYS A 363 -2.50 -8.59 -2.65
CA CYS A 363 -3.02 -9.65 -1.79
C CYS A 363 -2.22 -10.92 -2.06
N CYS A 364 -1.09 -11.10 -1.40
CA CYS A 364 -0.13 -12.12 -1.78
C CYS A 364 0.34 -12.99 -0.62
N TYR A 365 0.92 -14.13 -0.99
CA TYR A 365 1.64 -15.04 -0.11
C TYR A 365 2.81 -15.66 -0.85
N THR A 366 3.81 -16.13 -0.10
CA THR A 366 4.90 -16.94 -0.64
C THR A 366 4.66 -18.41 -0.36
N ASN A 367 5.29 -19.29 -1.13
CA ASN A 367 5.08 -20.76 -1.09
C ASN A 367 5.32 -21.42 0.28
N HIS A 368 6.02 -20.75 1.19
CA HIS A 368 6.33 -21.28 2.53
C HIS A 368 5.31 -20.88 3.60
N MET A 369 4.37 -20.01 3.27
CA MET A 369 3.33 -19.54 4.19
C MET A 369 2.20 -20.56 4.29
N LYS A 370 1.52 -20.59 5.45
CA LYS A 370 0.30 -21.37 5.63
C LYS A 370 -0.91 -20.56 5.13
N ALA A 371 -0.96 -20.39 3.82
CA ALA A 371 -2.02 -19.71 3.09
C ALA A 371 -2.16 -20.33 1.71
N ASP A 372 -3.29 -20.09 1.06
CA ASP A 372 -3.57 -20.49 -0.31
C ASP A 372 -4.31 -19.40 -1.11
N GLN A 373 -4.65 -19.70 -2.37
CA GLN A 373 -5.31 -18.74 -3.25
C GLN A 373 -6.68 -18.31 -2.72
N ASN A 374 -7.45 -19.21 -2.06
CA ASN A 374 -8.74 -18.83 -1.50
C ASN A 374 -8.60 -17.78 -0.39
N ASP A 375 -7.52 -17.83 0.39
CA ASP A 375 -7.24 -16.85 1.44
C ASP A 375 -6.97 -15.45 0.84
N ILE A 376 -6.27 -15.40 -0.28
CA ILE A 376 -5.96 -14.17 -1.01
C ILE A 376 -7.21 -13.56 -1.63
N GLU A 377 -8.06 -14.38 -2.25
CA GLU A 377 -9.34 -13.95 -2.78
C GLU A 377 -10.28 -13.43 -1.68
N ASN A 378 -10.30 -14.09 -0.51
CA ASN A 378 -11.04 -13.61 0.66
C ASN A 378 -10.54 -12.22 1.11
N LEU A 379 -9.23 -12.01 1.18
CA LEU A 379 -8.66 -10.69 1.51
C LEU A 379 -9.03 -9.64 0.48
N ALA A 380 -8.93 -9.96 -0.82
CA ALA A 380 -9.30 -9.04 -1.89
C ALA A 380 -10.79 -8.65 -1.81
N GLY A 381 -11.67 -9.59 -1.48
CA GLY A 381 -13.09 -9.33 -1.24
C GLY A 381 -13.31 -8.37 -0.06
N LEU A 382 -12.65 -8.59 1.08
CA LEU A 382 -12.72 -7.71 2.26
C LEU A 382 -12.19 -6.30 1.97
N LEU A 383 -11.06 -6.19 1.26
CA LEU A 383 -10.48 -4.91 0.87
C LEU A 383 -11.34 -4.17 -0.16
N THR A 384 -12.03 -4.88 -1.05
CA THR A 384 -13.01 -4.28 -1.98
C THR A 384 -14.16 -3.62 -1.19
N LEU A 385 -14.66 -4.28 -0.14
CA LEU A 385 -15.65 -3.70 0.79
C LEU A 385 -15.09 -2.53 1.58
N ALA A 386 -13.81 -2.56 1.94
CA ALA A 386 -13.11 -1.46 2.61
C ALA A 386 -12.82 -0.27 1.67
N GLY A 387 -13.08 -0.40 0.37
CA GLY A 387 -12.87 0.67 -0.62
C GLY A 387 -11.42 0.81 -1.06
N CYS A 388 -10.73 -0.31 -1.28
CA CYS A 388 -9.40 -0.34 -1.89
C CYS A 388 -9.44 0.27 -3.29
N ASN A 389 -8.41 1.03 -3.66
CA ASN A 389 -8.38 1.71 -4.96
C ASN A 389 -8.01 0.75 -6.09
N TYR A 390 -7.10 -0.19 -5.84
CA TYR A 390 -6.65 -1.14 -6.88
C TYR A 390 -6.04 -2.40 -6.26
N PHE A 391 -6.03 -3.46 -7.06
CA PHE A 391 -5.29 -4.69 -6.77
C PHE A 391 -4.19 -4.94 -7.79
N MET A 392 -3.24 -5.80 -7.41
CA MET A 392 -2.29 -6.39 -8.34
C MET A 392 -3.01 -7.36 -9.29
N GLY A 393 -2.59 -7.41 -10.54
CA GLY A 393 -3.00 -8.40 -11.50
C GLY A 393 -1.79 -9.01 -12.20
N ILE A 394 -1.61 -10.33 -12.07
CA ILE A 394 -0.57 -11.10 -12.74
C ILE A 394 -1.18 -12.26 -13.55
N PRO A 395 -0.44 -12.89 -14.47
CA PRO A 395 -0.95 -14.06 -15.17
C PRO A 395 -1.30 -15.20 -14.21
N HIS A 396 -2.55 -15.66 -14.24
CA HIS A 396 -3.04 -16.79 -13.43
C HIS A 396 -2.83 -16.72 -11.92
N GLY A 397 -2.47 -15.54 -11.37
CA GLY A 397 -2.21 -15.39 -9.95
C GLY A 397 -0.87 -15.99 -9.46
N ASP A 398 0.00 -16.43 -10.36
CA ASP A 398 1.28 -17.06 -10.04
C ASP A 398 2.44 -16.34 -10.73
N ASP A 399 3.24 -15.62 -9.96
CA ASP A 399 4.42 -14.90 -10.47
C ASP A 399 5.64 -15.79 -10.42
N ILE A 400 5.95 -16.40 -11.55
CA ILE A 400 7.09 -17.32 -11.68
C ILE A 400 8.47 -16.62 -11.66
N MET A 401 8.50 -15.32 -11.86
CA MET A 401 9.73 -14.52 -11.80
C MET A 401 10.08 -14.18 -10.35
N LEU A 402 9.11 -13.72 -9.55
CA LEU A 402 9.27 -13.34 -8.14
C LEU A 402 8.96 -14.50 -7.17
N ASN A 403 8.44 -15.62 -7.66
CA ASN A 403 8.11 -16.82 -6.90
C ASN A 403 7.13 -16.56 -5.74
N TYR A 404 6.03 -15.90 -6.02
CA TYR A 404 4.94 -15.67 -5.07
C TYR A 404 3.58 -15.74 -5.77
N GLN A 405 2.50 -15.86 -4.99
CA GLN A 405 1.12 -15.91 -5.47
C GLN A 405 0.37 -14.66 -5.03
N THR A 406 -0.47 -14.13 -5.93
CA THR A 406 -1.33 -12.97 -5.68
C THR A 406 -2.61 -13.06 -6.50
N THR A 407 -3.39 -11.98 -6.58
CA THR A 407 -4.55 -11.90 -7.46
C THR A 407 -4.14 -11.88 -8.93
N GLY A 408 -4.83 -12.65 -9.76
CA GLY A 408 -4.64 -12.68 -11.20
C GLY A 408 -5.44 -11.58 -11.91
N PHE A 409 -5.39 -11.59 -13.24
CA PHE A 409 -6.11 -10.62 -14.08
C PHE A 409 -7.63 -10.72 -13.92
N ARG A 410 -8.15 -11.93 -13.68
CA ARG A 410 -9.58 -12.20 -13.64
C ARG A 410 -10.24 -11.80 -12.33
N GLU A 411 -9.53 -11.84 -11.20
CA GLU A 411 -10.11 -11.60 -9.88
C GLU A 411 -10.61 -10.18 -9.73
N THR A 412 -9.86 -9.18 -10.21
CA THR A 412 -10.34 -7.79 -10.19
C THR A 412 -11.60 -7.61 -11.05
N ALA A 413 -11.66 -8.25 -12.22
CA ALA A 413 -12.84 -8.20 -13.06
C ALA A 413 -14.06 -8.87 -12.38
N ALA A 414 -13.86 -10.01 -11.73
CA ALA A 414 -14.90 -10.69 -10.95
C ALA A 414 -15.38 -9.83 -9.78
N LEU A 415 -14.47 -9.21 -9.04
CA LEU A 415 -14.81 -8.30 -7.93
C LEU A 415 -15.59 -7.07 -8.42
N ARG A 416 -15.23 -6.51 -9.57
CA ARG A 416 -16.01 -5.42 -10.19
C ARG A 416 -17.45 -5.86 -10.46
N GLU A 417 -17.63 -7.00 -11.08
CA GLU A 417 -18.96 -7.53 -11.41
C GLU A 417 -19.79 -7.83 -10.16
N ILE A 418 -19.23 -8.54 -9.17
CA ILE A 418 -19.91 -8.90 -7.93
C ILE A 418 -20.34 -7.65 -7.12
N THR A 419 -19.51 -6.61 -7.11
CA THR A 419 -19.74 -5.41 -6.28
C THR A 419 -20.36 -4.23 -7.04
N GLY A 420 -20.65 -4.37 -8.34
CA GLY A 420 -21.18 -3.32 -9.19
C GLY A 420 -20.18 -2.17 -9.41
N LYS A 421 -18.89 -2.44 -9.27
CA LYS A 421 -17.82 -1.48 -9.58
C LYS A 421 -17.38 -1.62 -11.04
N THR A 422 -16.70 -0.59 -11.55
CA THR A 422 -16.12 -0.57 -12.90
C THR A 422 -14.64 -0.24 -12.86
N ALA A 423 -13.94 -0.35 -13.97
CA ALA A 423 -12.67 0.34 -14.16
C ALA A 423 -12.87 1.86 -14.06
N ILE A 424 -11.78 2.63 -14.05
CA ILE A 424 -11.89 4.10 -14.16
C ILE A 424 -12.64 4.48 -15.45
N PRO A 425 -13.36 5.61 -15.48
CA PRO A 425 -14.29 5.93 -16.57
C PRO A 425 -13.67 5.92 -17.97
N GLU A 426 -12.43 6.41 -18.11
CA GLU A 426 -11.70 6.46 -19.38
C GLU A 426 -11.36 5.06 -19.87
N PHE A 427 -10.87 4.21 -18.99
CA PHE A 427 -10.49 2.85 -19.30
C PHE A 427 -11.72 1.96 -19.52
N GLN A 428 -12.81 2.18 -18.79
CA GLN A 428 -14.08 1.49 -18.99
C GLN A 428 -14.61 1.74 -20.43
N ARG A 429 -14.60 3.00 -20.90
CA ARG A 429 -14.97 3.32 -22.29
C ARG A 429 -14.05 2.65 -23.31
N TRP A 430 -12.75 2.62 -23.02
CA TRP A 430 -11.79 1.93 -23.87
C TRP A 430 -12.08 0.42 -23.96
N LEU A 431 -12.38 -0.25 -22.85
CA LEU A 431 -12.75 -1.67 -22.82
C LEU A 431 -14.03 -1.95 -23.64
N GLU A 432 -15.03 -1.07 -23.56
CA GLU A 432 -16.27 -1.15 -24.33
C GLU A 432 -16.00 -0.97 -25.83
N GLN A 433 -15.16 0.00 -26.21
CA GLN A 433 -14.76 0.22 -27.62
C GLN A 433 -14.00 -0.97 -28.20
N MET A 434 -13.12 -1.61 -27.42
CA MET A 434 -12.41 -2.81 -27.83
C MET A 434 -13.29 -4.06 -27.82
N GLY A 435 -14.48 -3.99 -27.21
CA GLY A 435 -15.43 -5.07 -27.10
C GLY A 435 -15.01 -6.13 -26.06
N PHE A 436 -14.18 -5.78 -25.08
CA PHE A 436 -13.83 -6.63 -23.95
C PHE A 436 -14.89 -6.62 -22.86
N VAL A 437 -15.63 -5.52 -22.75
CA VAL A 437 -16.75 -5.35 -21.82
C VAL A 437 -18.00 -4.93 -22.60
N GLU A 438 -19.15 -5.49 -22.24
CA GLU A 438 -20.47 -5.11 -22.74
C GLU A 438 -21.46 -5.09 -21.56
N ASN A 439 -22.19 -4.00 -21.37
CA ASN A 439 -23.15 -3.82 -20.28
C ASN A 439 -22.57 -4.11 -18.87
N GLY A 440 -21.31 -3.78 -18.65
CA GLY A 440 -20.60 -3.99 -17.38
C GLY A 440 -20.06 -5.42 -17.16
N HIS A 441 -20.22 -6.31 -18.12
CA HIS A 441 -19.76 -7.71 -18.04
C HIS A 441 -18.64 -7.97 -19.05
N LEU A 442 -17.71 -8.85 -18.68
CA LEU A 442 -16.70 -9.35 -19.62
C LEU A 442 -17.36 -10.10 -20.77
N THR A 443 -16.88 -9.86 -21.99
CA THR A 443 -17.32 -10.59 -23.18
C THR A 443 -16.51 -11.89 -23.38
N LYS A 444 -16.85 -12.66 -24.42
CA LYS A 444 -16.08 -13.85 -24.80
C LYS A 444 -14.67 -13.56 -25.30
N LYS A 445 -14.32 -12.28 -25.52
CA LYS A 445 -12.94 -11.85 -25.88
C LYS A 445 -12.01 -11.74 -24.67
N ALA A 446 -12.55 -11.78 -23.45
CA ALA A 446 -11.71 -11.74 -22.24
C ALA A 446 -10.78 -12.96 -22.19
N GLY A 447 -9.50 -12.72 -21.95
CA GLY A 447 -8.43 -13.72 -22.03
C GLY A 447 -7.88 -13.97 -23.44
N ASP A 448 -8.45 -13.34 -24.46
CA ASP A 448 -7.94 -13.40 -25.84
C ASP A 448 -7.32 -12.05 -26.25
N GLY A 449 -6.01 -11.95 -26.04
CA GLY A 449 -5.23 -10.77 -26.47
C GLY A 449 -4.98 -10.68 -27.98
N SER A 450 -5.41 -11.67 -28.78
CA SER A 450 -5.13 -11.72 -30.22
C SER A 450 -5.69 -10.52 -30.99
N SER A 451 -6.81 -9.94 -30.51
CA SER A 451 -7.41 -8.75 -31.12
C SER A 451 -6.57 -7.47 -30.93
N LEU A 452 -5.55 -7.51 -30.06
CA LEU A 452 -4.58 -6.45 -29.82
C LEU A 452 -3.21 -6.70 -30.51
N LEU A 453 -3.08 -7.79 -31.27
CA LEU A 453 -1.89 -8.02 -32.08
C LEU A 453 -1.91 -7.14 -33.34
N TYR A 454 -0.76 -6.58 -33.71
CA TYR A 454 -0.56 -5.71 -34.87
C TYR A 454 0.78 -5.95 -35.56
#